data_20c7c3c1546592de663393767e26c80d
#
_entry.id   20c7c3c1546592de663393767e26c80d
#
_cell.length_a   1.000
_cell.length_b   1.000
_cell.length_c   1.000
_cell.angle_alpha   90.00
_cell.angle_beta   90.00
_cell.angle_gamma   90.00
#
_symmetry.space_group_name_H-M   'P 1'
#
loop_
_entity.id
_entity.type
_entity.pdbx_description
1 polymer ?
#
loop_
_entity_poly.entity_id
_entity_poly.type
_entity_poly.pdbx_seq_one_letter_code
_entity_poly.pdbx_strand_id
1 'polypeptide(L)'
;MSGPRTDTAVDPVRLDALGPAGVYRSRKHQDIKDVAGRTVAELGLVPTLFVTRAMNALHKAAPLSPDARIAAISRAGALFATATLGGLSVAEYEYRVSRVSGLPISVIRAATRTAAHRAAHVYDSVQYARPAGSVGGWRDPLTRTGRAVWARRGDVLAVHVSGVHPGAHSLWLEALALGFRVAVRPTRREPFTAHRLIIALREAGFGPDQVVLLPTEQEAGEAMLRGADLAYGGDDIVRRFDDDPTILRQQPGRSKILLTAGTDWRRHLDMIVDSVGHHGGTGCVNATAVLVEGDPAPVAEALAQRLATLPSLPPEDEKAVLPVQAVAPARALERYVLSNASGTRAWLGGSGFVDELGDGGAVLRPTVHQVDRSDAPQVGIELPYPCVWVAPWTRAEGIAPLVDTLVLTAVTEDEQLVDALVDEPTIGNLYLGGHPTHWTDIGMPHDGYLSDFLMRTKTVIRD
;
A
#
# COMPACT_ATOMS: atom_id res chain seq x y z
N MET A 1 -24.88 -30.17 7.14
CA MET A 1 -24.11 -30.78 8.27
C MET A 1 -22.63 -30.48 7.99
N SER A 2 -22.11 -29.40 8.57
CA SER A 2 -20.70 -29.03 8.45
C SER A 2 -19.93 -29.87 9.49
N GLY A 3 -18.99 -30.71 9.03
CA GLY A 3 -18.10 -31.45 9.89
C GLY A 3 -17.26 -30.51 10.77
N PRO A 4 -16.74 -30.98 11.92
CA PRO A 4 -15.94 -30.16 12.81
C PRO A 4 -14.68 -29.73 12.07
N ARG A 5 -14.51 -28.41 11.92
CA ARG A 5 -13.24 -27.81 11.48
C ARG A 5 -12.17 -28.22 12.49
N THR A 6 -11.18 -28.98 12.05
CA THR A 6 -9.96 -29.23 12.83
C THR A 6 -9.27 -27.89 12.99
N ASP A 7 -9.41 -27.29 14.16
CA ASP A 7 -8.70 -26.11 14.61
C ASP A 7 -7.22 -26.50 14.79
N THR A 8 -6.46 -26.51 13.69
CA THR A 8 -5.03 -26.72 13.74
C THR A 8 -4.43 -25.46 14.33
N ALA A 9 -4.22 -25.48 15.64
CA ALA A 9 -3.44 -24.45 16.33
C ALA A 9 -2.08 -24.37 15.64
N VAL A 10 -1.83 -23.26 14.95
CA VAL A 10 -0.54 -23.01 14.30
C VAL A 10 0.40 -22.48 15.38
N ASP A 11 1.49 -23.20 15.67
CA ASP A 11 2.47 -22.77 16.66
C ASP A 11 3.00 -21.35 16.33
N PRO A 12 3.13 -20.49 17.35
CA PRO A 12 3.68 -19.15 17.16
C PRO A 12 5.12 -19.21 16.62
N VAL A 13 5.39 -18.45 15.57
CA VAL A 13 6.74 -18.31 15.02
C VAL A 13 7.43 -17.08 15.58
N ARG A 14 8.75 -17.12 15.67
CA ARG A 14 9.53 -15.99 16.10
C ARG A 14 10.02 -15.18 14.89
N LEU A 15 9.72 -13.89 14.90
CA LEU A 15 10.17 -12.89 13.92
C LEU A 15 11.21 -11.98 14.58
N ASP A 16 12.46 -12.37 14.47
CA ASP A 16 13.58 -11.60 15.04
C ASP A 16 13.97 -10.44 14.10
N ALA A 17 14.55 -9.38 14.65
CA ALA A 17 15.12 -8.31 13.86
C ALA A 17 16.29 -8.80 13.01
N LEU A 18 16.42 -8.25 11.80
CA LEU A 18 17.49 -8.57 10.85
C LEU A 18 18.46 -7.39 10.79
N GLY A 19 19.43 -7.39 11.68
CA GLY A 19 20.43 -6.31 11.83
C GLY A 19 21.64 -6.45 10.90
N PRO A 20 22.56 -5.47 10.92
CA PRO A 20 23.74 -5.44 10.04
C PRO A 20 24.78 -6.54 10.33
N ALA A 21 24.71 -7.17 11.50
CA ALA A 21 25.55 -8.32 11.85
C ALA A 21 24.79 -9.66 11.79
N GLY A 22 23.59 -9.67 11.18
CA GLY A 22 22.71 -10.84 11.10
C GLY A 22 21.48 -10.74 11.97
N VAL A 23 20.94 -11.88 12.40
CA VAL A 23 19.73 -11.96 13.23
C VAL A 23 20.02 -11.43 14.64
N TYR A 24 19.15 -10.55 15.13
CA TYR A 24 19.24 -10.01 16.49
C TYR A 24 18.02 -10.46 17.31
N ARG A 25 18.27 -11.29 18.31
CA ARG A 25 17.27 -11.79 19.26
C ARG A 25 17.06 -10.81 20.39
N SER A 26 15.98 -10.04 20.31
CA SER A 26 15.60 -9.12 21.38
C SER A 26 15.00 -9.87 22.58
N ARG A 27 15.25 -9.33 23.79
CA ARG A 27 14.53 -9.76 25.01
C ARG A 27 13.12 -9.17 25.06
N LYS A 28 12.90 -8.02 24.43
CA LYS A 28 11.59 -7.38 24.33
C LYS A 28 10.91 -7.87 23.06
N HIS A 29 9.71 -8.36 23.18
CA HIS A 29 8.89 -8.84 22.07
C HIS A 29 7.44 -8.39 22.22
N GLN A 30 6.71 -8.44 21.13
CA GLN A 30 5.29 -8.18 21.05
C GLN A 30 4.61 -9.37 20.37
N ASP A 31 3.50 -9.83 20.96
CA ASP A 31 2.66 -10.85 20.35
C ASP A 31 1.97 -10.28 19.10
N ILE A 32 2.03 -11.04 18.03
CA ILE A 32 1.26 -10.82 16.81
C ILE A 32 0.05 -11.74 16.85
N LYS A 33 -1.13 -11.12 16.85
CA LYS A 33 -2.40 -11.84 16.91
C LYS A 33 -3.07 -11.90 15.55
N ASP A 34 -3.74 -13.00 15.28
CA ASP A 34 -4.63 -13.11 14.13
C ASP A 34 -5.98 -12.41 14.38
N VAL A 35 -6.86 -12.40 13.38
CA VAL A 35 -8.19 -11.79 13.46
C VAL A 35 -9.11 -12.47 14.49
N ALA A 36 -8.81 -13.69 14.91
CA ALA A 36 -9.51 -14.39 15.99
C ALA A 36 -8.89 -14.13 17.38
N GLY A 37 -7.86 -13.31 17.47
CA GLY A 37 -7.18 -12.96 18.73
C GLY A 37 -6.14 -13.97 19.21
N ARG A 38 -5.82 -15.01 18.42
CA ARG A 38 -4.82 -16.02 18.75
C ARG A 38 -3.42 -15.51 18.43
N THR A 39 -2.46 -15.72 19.34
CA THR A 39 -1.05 -15.39 19.07
C THR A 39 -0.48 -16.35 18.02
N VAL A 40 0.01 -15.81 16.91
CA VAL A 40 0.57 -16.57 15.77
C VAL A 40 2.05 -16.30 15.54
N ALA A 41 2.58 -15.24 16.16
CA ALA A 41 4.02 -14.95 16.15
C ALA A 41 4.43 -14.07 17.34
N GLU A 42 5.73 -14.07 17.64
CA GLU A 42 6.41 -13.13 18.52
C GLU A 42 7.35 -12.23 17.71
N LEU A 43 7.13 -10.92 17.72
CA LEU A 43 7.97 -9.94 17.04
C LEU A 43 9.00 -9.34 17.99
N GLY A 44 10.28 -9.56 17.74
CA GLY A 44 11.37 -9.00 18.54
C GLY A 44 11.55 -7.51 18.30
N LEU A 45 11.39 -6.67 19.35
CA LEU A 45 11.53 -5.21 19.26
C LEU A 45 12.94 -4.76 19.63
N VAL A 46 13.58 -3.93 18.78
CA VAL A 46 14.94 -3.46 19.00
C VAL A 46 14.98 -2.13 19.75
N PRO A 47 15.97 -1.92 20.66
CA PRO A 47 16.14 -0.68 21.38
C PRO A 47 16.79 0.41 20.52
N THR A 48 16.64 1.68 20.91
CA THR A 48 17.20 2.85 20.23
C THR A 48 18.72 2.73 19.95
N LEU A 49 19.50 2.23 20.90
CA LEU A 49 20.94 2.03 20.71
C LEU A 49 21.25 1.05 19.55
N PHE A 50 20.45 0.00 19.42
CA PHE A 50 20.61 -0.96 18.30
C PHE A 50 20.28 -0.29 16.96
N VAL A 51 19.20 0.48 16.92
CA VAL A 51 18.81 1.27 15.73
C VAL A 51 19.94 2.20 15.32
N THR A 52 20.47 3.01 16.23
CA THR A 52 21.57 3.95 15.94
C THR A 52 22.80 3.23 15.37
N ARG A 53 23.18 2.08 15.95
CA ARG A 53 24.29 1.27 15.44
C ARG A 53 23.99 0.70 14.05
N ALA A 54 22.76 0.25 13.80
CA ALA A 54 22.35 -0.27 12.51
C ALA A 54 22.39 0.81 11.41
N MET A 55 21.86 2.01 11.70
CA MET A 55 21.89 3.14 10.77
C MET A 55 23.35 3.55 10.44
N ASN A 56 24.23 3.62 11.43
CA ASN A 56 25.65 3.89 11.22
C ASN A 56 26.36 2.80 10.38
N ALA A 57 25.96 1.54 10.50
CA ALA A 57 26.49 0.44 9.69
C ALA A 57 26.02 0.56 8.23
N LEU A 58 24.74 0.89 7.99
CA LEU A 58 24.21 1.14 6.66
C LEU A 58 24.96 2.27 5.94
N HIS A 59 25.27 3.38 6.61
CA HIS A 59 26.07 4.47 6.02
C HIS A 59 27.48 4.04 5.60
N LYS A 60 28.08 3.09 6.30
CA LYS A 60 29.42 2.57 6.02
C LYS A 60 29.44 1.46 4.98
N ALA A 61 28.30 0.82 4.72
CA ALA A 61 28.21 -0.31 3.80
C ALA A 61 28.47 0.14 2.36
N ALA A 62 29.30 -0.59 1.64
CA ALA A 62 29.50 -0.37 0.21
C ALA A 62 28.29 -0.91 -0.57
N PRO A 63 27.72 -0.14 -1.52
CA PRO A 63 26.65 -0.64 -2.35
C PRO A 63 27.18 -1.71 -3.33
N LEU A 64 26.31 -2.66 -3.70
CA LEU A 64 26.56 -3.56 -4.82
C LEU A 64 26.70 -2.76 -6.14
N SER A 65 27.39 -3.33 -7.13
CA SER A 65 27.38 -2.75 -8.49
C SER A 65 25.95 -2.69 -9.06
N PRO A 66 25.65 -1.79 -10.00
CA PRO A 66 24.31 -1.66 -10.59
C PRO A 66 23.74 -3.00 -11.08
N ASP A 67 24.52 -3.76 -11.87
CA ASP A 67 24.08 -5.04 -12.42
C ASP A 67 23.85 -6.08 -11.32
N ALA A 68 24.74 -6.13 -10.32
CA ALA A 68 24.59 -7.05 -9.19
C ALA A 68 23.34 -6.75 -8.35
N ARG A 69 22.98 -5.48 -8.15
CA ARG A 69 21.77 -5.07 -7.44
C ARG A 69 20.51 -5.56 -8.17
N ILE A 70 20.43 -5.26 -9.46
CA ILE A 70 19.26 -5.62 -10.28
C ILE A 70 19.08 -7.14 -10.32
N ALA A 71 20.18 -7.88 -10.57
CA ALA A 71 20.15 -9.34 -10.57
C ALA A 71 19.75 -9.92 -9.20
N ALA A 72 20.24 -9.33 -8.09
CA ALA A 72 19.88 -9.77 -6.75
C ALA A 72 18.42 -9.47 -6.42
N ILE A 73 17.86 -8.31 -6.80
CA ILE A 73 16.45 -7.98 -6.56
C ILE A 73 15.55 -8.94 -7.35
N SER A 74 15.85 -9.20 -8.62
CA SER A 74 15.09 -10.15 -9.43
C SER A 74 15.09 -11.56 -8.82
N ARG A 75 16.27 -12.07 -8.38
CA ARG A 75 16.37 -13.35 -7.66
C ARG A 75 15.58 -13.33 -6.35
N ALA A 76 15.65 -12.25 -5.59
CA ALA A 76 14.90 -12.10 -4.33
C ALA A 76 13.39 -12.17 -4.57
N GLY A 77 12.87 -11.57 -5.63
CA GLY A 77 11.47 -11.69 -6.02
C GLY A 77 11.05 -13.13 -6.29
N ALA A 78 11.87 -13.88 -7.03
CA ALA A 78 11.63 -15.30 -7.28
C ALA A 78 11.67 -16.13 -5.98
N LEU A 79 12.68 -15.93 -5.11
CA LEU A 79 12.77 -16.60 -3.82
C LEU A 79 11.58 -16.26 -2.90
N PHE A 80 11.19 -14.98 -2.85
CA PHE A 80 10.04 -14.53 -2.07
C PHE A 80 8.76 -15.29 -2.44
N ALA A 81 8.52 -15.54 -3.72
CA ALA A 81 7.32 -16.18 -4.21
C ALA A 81 7.38 -17.73 -4.24
N THR A 82 8.57 -18.36 -4.07
CA THR A 82 8.68 -19.81 -4.29
C THR A 82 9.42 -20.57 -3.20
N ALA A 83 10.32 -19.91 -2.43
CA ALA A 83 11.20 -20.59 -1.51
C ALA A 83 10.62 -20.73 -0.08
N THR A 84 11.14 -21.67 0.70
CA THR A 84 10.97 -21.70 2.14
C THR A 84 11.95 -20.71 2.76
N LEU A 85 11.46 -19.64 3.38
CA LEU A 85 12.25 -18.55 3.95
C LEU A 85 11.88 -18.33 5.42
N GLY A 86 12.90 -18.19 6.27
CA GLY A 86 12.68 -18.03 7.71
C GLY A 86 11.91 -19.19 8.35
N GLY A 87 12.00 -20.38 7.78
CA GLY A 87 11.28 -21.57 8.23
C GLY A 87 9.84 -21.70 7.73
N LEU A 88 9.36 -20.74 6.93
CA LEU A 88 7.99 -20.75 6.38
C LEU A 88 8.00 -21.01 4.86
N SER A 89 7.27 -22.03 4.43
CA SER A 89 6.91 -22.19 3.02
C SER A 89 6.07 -21.01 2.53
N VAL A 90 5.89 -20.88 1.22
CA VAL A 90 5.04 -19.80 0.65
C VAL A 90 3.60 -19.95 1.14
N ALA A 91 3.06 -21.15 1.13
CA ALA A 91 1.68 -21.41 1.56
C ALA A 91 1.46 -21.07 3.04
N GLU A 92 2.40 -21.42 3.94
CA GLU A 92 2.34 -21.06 5.36
C GLU A 92 2.46 -19.54 5.58
N TYR A 93 3.35 -18.89 4.84
CA TYR A 93 3.46 -17.43 4.85
C TYR A 93 2.15 -16.77 4.41
N GLU A 94 1.60 -17.15 3.28
CA GLU A 94 0.35 -16.60 2.74
C GLU A 94 -0.83 -16.81 3.69
N TYR A 95 -0.95 -18.01 4.27
CA TYR A 95 -1.95 -18.32 5.26
C TYR A 95 -1.82 -17.42 6.50
N ARG A 96 -0.60 -17.29 7.07
CA ARG A 96 -0.36 -16.45 8.26
C ARG A 96 -0.65 -14.98 7.98
N VAL A 97 -0.20 -14.48 6.83
CA VAL A 97 -0.46 -13.08 6.44
C VAL A 97 -1.96 -12.84 6.26
N SER A 98 -2.69 -13.74 5.63
CA SER A 98 -4.15 -13.66 5.51
C SER A 98 -4.81 -13.59 6.89
N ARG A 99 -4.42 -14.45 7.82
CA ARG A 99 -4.97 -14.51 9.19
C ARG A 99 -4.65 -13.25 10.02
N VAL A 100 -3.42 -12.71 9.94
CA VAL A 100 -3.05 -11.51 10.74
C VAL A 100 -3.54 -10.20 10.13
N SER A 101 -3.58 -10.10 8.81
CA SER A 101 -4.06 -8.91 8.11
C SER A 101 -5.58 -8.87 8.01
N GLY A 102 -6.22 -10.04 8.01
CA GLY A 102 -7.65 -10.22 7.72
C GLY A 102 -8.00 -10.06 6.23
N LEU A 103 -6.99 -9.95 5.37
CA LEU A 103 -7.20 -9.89 3.93
C LEU A 103 -7.50 -11.28 3.36
N PRO A 104 -8.36 -11.40 2.35
CA PRO A 104 -8.60 -12.66 1.66
C PRO A 104 -7.31 -13.31 1.17
N ILE A 105 -7.20 -14.63 1.29
CA ILE A 105 -6.01 -15.39 0.87
C ILE A 105 -5.69 -15.17 -0.62
N SER A 106 -6.69 -14.97 -1.45
CA SER A 106 -6.56 -14.64 -2.87
C SER A 106 -5.81 -13.32 -3.09
N VAL A 107 -6.06 -12.31 -2.24
CA VAL A 107 -5.38 -11.01 -2.25
C VAL A 107 -3.92 -11.16 -1.86
N ILE A 108 -3.63 -11.96 -0.81
CA ILE A 108 -2.25 -12.20 -0.39
C ILE A 108 -1.45 -12.91 -1.48
N ARG A 109 -2.03 -13.94 -2.11
CA ARG A 109 -1.39 -14.63 -3.25
C ARG A 109 -1.15 -13.71 -4.44
N ALA A 110 -2.11 -12.84 -4.75
CA ALA A 110 -1.95 -11.84 -5.80
C ALA A 110 -0.81 -10.86 -5.45
N ALA A 111 -0.74 -10.37 -4.21
CA ALA A 111 0.32 -9.49 -3.75
C ALA A 111 1.70 -10.16 -3.78
N THR A 112 1.80 -11.46 -3.43
CA THR A 112 3.04 -12.25 -3.52
C THR A 112 3.55 -12.32 -4.96
N ARG A 113 2.65 -12.61 -5.93
CA ARG A 113 3.01 -12.64 -7.37
C ARG A 113 3.39 -11.25 -7.89
N THR A 114 2.65 -10.21 -7.49
CA THR A 114 2.93 -8.83 -7.89
C THR A 114 4.29 -8.36 -7.35
N ALA A 115 4.64 -8.70 -6.11
CA ALA A 115 5.95 -8.37 -5.54
C ALA A 115 7.09 -9.02 -6.34
N ALA A 116 6.95 -10.30 -6.71
CA ALA A 116 7.93 -11.00 -7.55
C ALA A 116 8.04 -10.37 -8.95
N HIS A 117 6.91 -10.03 -9.56
CA HIS A 117 6.86 -9.39 -10.86
C HIS A 117 7.53 -8.00 -10.85
N ARG A 118 7.22 -7.16 -9.88
CA ARG A 118 7.85 -5.84 -9.72
C ARG A 118 9.36 -5.95 -9.44
N ALA A 119 9.78 -6.92 -8.64
CA ALA A 119 11.19 -7.19 -8.40
C ALA A 119 11.94 -7.57 -9.70
N ALA A 120 11.31 -8.36 -10.58
CA ALA A 120 11.90 -8.72 -11.86
C ALA A 120 12.06 -7.53 -12.84
N HIS A 121 11.19 -6.51 -12.71
CA HIS A 121 11.16 -5.34 -13.60
C HIS A 121 11.60 -4.04 -12.90
N VAL A 122 12.28 -4.15 -11.75
CA VAL A 122 12.67 -2.99 -10.95
C VAL A 122 13.59 -2.02 -11.71
N TYR A 123 14.41 -2.52 -12.65
CA TYR A 123 15.24 -1.66 -13.48
C TYR A 123 14.40 -0.74 -14.37
N ASP A 124 13.40 -1.30 -15.05
CA ASP A 124 12.53 -0.54 -15.92
C ASP A 124 11.72 0.48 -15.11
N SER A 125 11.17 0.05 -13.96
CA SER A 125 10.41 0.92 -13.06
C SER A 125 11.18 2.20 -12.70
N VAL A 126 12.44 2.08 -12.30
CA VAL A 126 13.24 3.27 -11.90
C VAL A 126 13.65 4.15 -13.10
N GLN A 127 13.60 3.66 -14.34
CA GLN A 127 13.97 4.48 -15.51
C GLN A 127 12.86 5.46 -15.93
N TYR A 128 11.61 5.19 -15.61
CA TYR A 128 10.49 6.06 -16.01
C TYR A 128 10.59 7.49 -15.46
N ALA A 129 11.05 7.64 -14.23
CA ALA A 129 11.28 8.95 -13.61
C ALA A 129 12.59 9.63 -14.05
N ARG A 130 13.46 8.93 -14.77
CA ARG A 130 14.75 9.48 -15.15
C ARG A 130 14.57 10.59 -16.21
N PRO A 131 15.07 11.82 -15.98
CA PRO A 131 14.99 12.88 -16.99
C PRO A 131 15.64 12.47 -18.31
N ALA A 132 14.92 12.63 -19.41
CA ALA A 132 15.31 12.15 -20.75
C ALA A 132 16.70 12.64 -21.22
N GLY A 133 17.13 13.82 -20.79
CA GLY A 133 18.46 14.38 -21.14
C GLY A 133 19.59 13.94 -20.22
N SER A 134 19.33 13.13 -19.18
CA SER A 134 20.33 12.76 -18.19
C SER A 134 21.05 11.45 -18.54
N VAL A 135 22.25 11.30 -17.98
CA VAL A 135 23.04 10.06 -18.04
C VAL A 135 23.17 9.42 -16.66
N GLY A 136 23.39 8.09 -16.62
CA GLY A 136 23.43 7.31 -15.38
C GLY A 136 24.74 7.46 -14.56
N GLY A 137 25.75 8.11 -15.10
CA GLY A 137 27.02 8.26 -14.40
C GLY A 137 27.99 9.24 -15.05
N TRP A 138 28.93 9.77 -14.30
CA TRP A 138 29.88 10.77 -14.75
C TRP A 138 30.88 10.26 -15.79
N ARG A 139 31.07 8.95 -15.92
CA ARG A 139 31.94 8.33 -16.92
C ARG A 139 31.34 8.23 -18.30
N ASP A 140 30.05 8.56 -18.46
CA ASP A 140 29.39 8.59 -19.76
C ASP A 140 30.12 9.56 -20.68
N PRO A 141 30.40 9.21 -21.95
CA PRO A 141 31.10 10.06 -22.91
C PRO A 141 30.45 11.45 -23.08
N LEU A 142 29.13 11.54 -22.96
CA LEU A 142 28.40 12.80 -23.09
C LEU A 142 28.75 13.83 -22.00
N THR A 143 29.35 13.44 -20.88
CA THR A 143 29.80 14.37 -19.85
C THR A 143 30.99 15.24 -20.29
N ARG A 144 31.70 14.89 -21.36
CA ARG A 144 32.77 15.73 -21.93
C ARG A 144 32.28 17.06 -22.48
N THR A 145 31.04 17.10 -22.92
CA THR A 145 30.39 18.33 -23.43
C THR A 145 29.45 18.95 -22.41
N GLY A 146 29.46 18.47 -21.16
CA GLY A 146 28.54 18.88 -20.13
C GLY A 146 27.19 18.15 -20.22
N ARG A 147 26.85 17.40 -19.19
CA ARG A 147 25.59 16.64 -19.15
C ARG A 147 25.04 16.55 -17.73
N ALA A 148 23.72 16.50 -17.62
CA ALA A 148 23.08 16.16 -16.38
C ALA A 148 23.34 14.68 -16.03
N VAL A 149 23.83 14.42 -14.84
CA VAL A 149 24.00 13.07 -14.28
C VAL A 149 22.91 12.85 -13.25
N TRP A 150 22.17 11.75 -13.39
CA TRP A 150 21.16 11.35 -12.42
C TRP A 150 21.82 10.68 -11.22
N ALA A 151 21.79 11.34 -10.06
CA ALA A 151 22.55 10.98 -8.87
C ALA A 151 21.64 10.87 -7.65
N ARG A 152 21.99 10.00 -6.70
CA ARG A 152 21.26 9.85 -5.45
C ARG A 152 21.27 11.13 -4.61
N ARG A 153 20.17 11.40 -3.91
CA ARG A 153 20.07 12.48 -2.92
C ARG A 153 20.72 12.11 -1.58
N GLY A 154 20.87 10.82 -1.31
CA GLY A 154 21.43 10.28 -0.07
C GLY A 154 21.96 8.86 -0.26
N ASP A 155 22.31 8.22 0.83
CA ASP A 155 22.86 6.87 0.88
C ASP A 155 21.95 5.87 1.60
N VAL A 156 21.18 6.33 2.59
CA VAL A 156 20.33 5.47 3.43
C VAL A 156 18.90 5.96 3.38
N LEU A 157 17.99 5.05 3.06
CA LEU A 157 16.54 5.26 3.13
C LEU A 157 15.96 4.54 4.35
N ALA A 158 15.19 5.26 5.17
CA ALA A 158 14.31 4.66 6.17
C ALA A 158 12.91 4.45 5.58
N VAL A 159 12.35 3.26 5.79
CA VAL A 159 10.99 2.90 5.34
C VAL A 159 10.13 2.58 6.54
N HIS A 160 9.09 3.36 6.76
CA HIS A 160 8.11 3.16 7.81
C HIS A 160 6.80 2.68 7.18
N VAL A 161 6.61 1.37 7.15
CA VAL A 161 5.44 0.78 6.49
C VAL A 161 4.19 0.99 7.34
N SER A 162 3.13 1.47 6.69
CA SER A 162 1.77 1.55 7.25
C SER A 162 0.85 0.54 6.58
N GLY A 163 -0.27 0.26 7.24
CA GLY A 163 -1.25 -0.69 6.72
C GLY A 163 -0.84 -2.16 6.89
N VAL A 164 -1.58 -3.04 6.25
CA VAL A 164 -1.40 -4.50 6.35
C VAL A 164 -1.33 -5.19 4.99
N HIS A 165 -1.41 -4.43 3.90
CA HIS A 165 -1.36 -4.99 2.54
C HIS A 165 0.09 -5.26 2.13
N PRO A 166 0.46 -6.50 1.74
CA PRO A 166 1.84 -6.87 1.39
C PRO A 166 2.44 -6.05 0.25
N GLY A 167 1.60 -5.54 -0.66
CA GLY A 167 2.02 -4.74 -1.82
C GLY A 167 2.81 -3.48 -1.47
N ALA A 168 2.63 -2.91 -0.26
CA ALA A 168 3.39 -1.74 0.20
C ALA A 168 4.91 -1.98 0.25
N HIS A 169 5.34 -3.25 0.34
CA HIS A 169 6.76 -3.60 0.40
C HIS A 169 7.44 -3.67 -0.98
N SER A 170 6.72 -3.64 -2.08
CA SER A 170 7.32 -3.68 -3.42
C SER A 170 7.93 -2.34 -3.86
N LEU A 171 7.46 -1.21 -3.33
CA LEU A 171 7.89 0.13 -3.74
C LEU A 171 9.34 0.43 -3.36
N TRP A 172 9.75 0.13 -2.12
CA TRP A 172 11.10 0.46 -1.65
C TRP A 172 12.22 -0.41 -2.27
N LEU A 173 11.88 -1.44 -3.07
CA LEU A 173 12.86 -2.17 -3.88
C LEU A 173 13.54 -1.24 -4.90
N GLU A 174 12.87 -0.19 -5.37
CA GLU A 174 13.45 0.84 -6.24
C GLU A 174 14.64 1.54 -5.58
N ALA A 175 14.57 1.80 -4.27
CA ALA A 175 15.69 2.41 -3.55
C ALA A 175 16.94 1.50 -3.56
N LEU A 176 16.76 0.19 -3.35
CA LEU A 176 17.86 -0.78 -3.49
C LEU A 176 18.41 -0.82 -4.92
N ALA A 177 17.55 -0.79 -5.93
CA ALA A 177 17.93 -0.74 -7.34
C ALA A 177 18.76 0.51 -7.67
N LEU A 178 18.40 1.65 -7.09
CA LEU A 178 19.14 2.90 -7.22
C LEU A 178 20.43 2.95 -6.38
N GLY A 179 20.66 1.97 -5.48
CA GLY A 179 21.88 1.82 -4.69
C GLY A 179 21.82 2.45 -3.31
N PHE A 180 20.64 2.76 -2.80
CA PHE A 180 20.45 3.06 -1.39
C PHE A 180 20.63 1.80 -0.54
N ARG A 181 21.06 1.98 0.71
CA ARG A 181 20.87 0.99 1.77
C ARG A 181 19.53 1.28 2.44
N VAL A 182 18.83 0.24 2.84
CA VAL A 182 17.43 0.39 3.28
C VAL A 182 17.25 -0.17 4.69
N ALA A 183 16.71 0.65 5.58
CA ALA A 183 16.22 0.22 6.88
C ALA A 183 14.68 0.17 6.84
N VAL A 184 14.10 -0.99 7.16
CA VAL A 184 12.64 -1.18 7.15
C VAL A 184 12.13 -1.33 8.57
N ARG A 185 11.21 -0.45 8.97
CA ARG A 185 10.36 -0.61 10.14
C ARG A 185 9.04 -1.22 9.68
N PRO A 186 8.78 -2.51 9.98
CA PRO A 186 7.53 -3.15 9.57
C PRO A 186 6.36 -2.59 10.38
N THR A 187 5.15 -2.71 9.84
CA THR A 187 3.96 -2.59 10.67
C THR A 187 3.93 -3.69 11.72
N ARG A 188 3.49 -3.37 12.93
CA ARG A 188 3.35 -4.36 14.02
C ARG A 188 2.11 -5.24 13.86
N ARG A 189 1.26 -4.97 12.88
CA ARG A 189 0.07 -5.76 12.57
C ARG A 189 0.36 -6.87 11.56
N GLU A 190 1.27 -6.63 10.61
CA GLU A 190 1.68 -7.60 9.59
C GLU A 190 3.20 -7.47 9.34
N PRO A 191 4.06 -8.08 10.15
CA PRO A 191 5.52 -8.03 9.99
C PRO A 191 6.10 -9.12 9.09
N PHE A 192 5.31 -10.13 8.69
CA PHE A 192 5.78 -11.31 7.97
C PHE A 192 6.32 -10.97 6.59
N THR A 193 5.63 -10.08 5.86
CA THR A 193 6.01 -9.71 4.49
C THR A 193 7.39 -9.03 4.45
N ALA A 194 7.61 -8.03 5.32
CA ALA A 194 8.90 -7.36 5.40
C ALA A 194 10.02 -8.33 5.80
N HIS A 195 9.77 -9.17 6.81
CA HIS A 195 10.74 -10.14 7.29
C HIS A 195 11.14 -11.13 6.19
N ARG A 196 10.16 -11.72 5.50
CA ARG A 196 10.37 -12.66 4.39
C ARG A 196 11.11 -12.02 3.23
N LEU A 197 10.72 -10.79 2.84
CA LEU A 197 11.35 -10.11 1.70
C LEU A 197 12.83 -9.76 1.98
N ILE A 198 13.16 -9.32 3.21
CA ILE A 198 14.54 -9.03 3.58
C ILE A 198 15.39 -10.31 3.64
N ILE A 199 14.85 -11.43 4.10
CA ILE A 199 15.54 -12.72 4.01
C ILE A 199 15.82 -13.08 2.54
N ALA A 200 14.80 -12.97 1.67
CA ALA A 200 14.97 -13.23 0.24
C ALA A 200 16.07 -12.35 -0.40
N LEU A 201 16.10 -11.06 -0.07
CA LEU A 201 17.13 -10.14 -0.55
C LEU A 201 18.54 -10.54 -0.09
N ARG A 202 18.68 -10.95 1.18
CA ARG A 202 19.97 -11.40 1.73
C ARG A 202 20.44 -12.72 1.10
N GLU A 203 19.56 -13.68 0.93
CA GLU A 203 19.86 -14.94 0.23
C GLU A 203 20.19 -14.70 -1.25
N ALA A 204 19.60 -13.67 -1.86
CA ALA A 204 19.88 -13.27 -3.24
C ALA A 204 21.20 -12.50 -3.42
N GLY A 205 21.89 -12.10 -2.34
CA GLY A 205 23.21 -11.50 -2.41
C GLY A 205 23.38 -10.10 -1.82
N PHE A 206 22.32 -9.49 -1.25
CA PHE A 206 22.50 -8.28 -0.45
C PHE A 206 23.20 -8.61 0.88
N GLY A 207 24.19 -7.80 1.27
CA GLY A 207 24.82 -7.90 2.58
C GLY A 207 23.85 -7.57 3.73
N PRO A 208 24.09 -8.11 4.93
CA PRO A 208 23.26 -7.83 6.09
C PRO A 208 23.31 -6.35 6.51
N ASP A 209 24.34 -5.62 6.11
CA ASP A 209 24.55 -4.19 6.31
C ASP A 209 23.98 -3.32 5.17
N GLN A 210 23.32 -3.90 4.17
CA GLN A 210 22.71 -3.17 3.04
C GLN A 210 21.19 -3.08 3.15
N VAL A 211 20.55 -4.07 3.79
CA VAL A 211 19.11 -4.08 4.06
C VAL A 211 18.85 -4.70 5.43
N VAL A 212 18.12 -3.95 6.29
CA VAL A 212 17.83 -4.35 7.67
C VAL A 212 16.36 -4.27 7.99
N LEU A 213 15.88 -5.17 8.88
CA LEU A 213 14.56 -5.13 9.49
C LEU A 213 14.68 -4.69 10.95
N LEU A 214 14.11 -3.57 11.28
CA LEU A 214 14.18 -2.96 12.61
C LEU A 214 12.77 -2.75 13.21
N PRO A 215 12.13 -3.80 13.73
CA PRO A 215 10.88 -3.63 14.45
C PRO A 215 11.13 -2.81 15.71
N THR A 216 10.42 -1.69 15.88
CA THR A 216 10.69 -0.74 16.95
C THR A 216 9.43 -0.25 17.63
N GLU A 217 9.58 0.23 18.85
CA GLU A 217 8.65 1.18 19.45
C GLU A 217 8.83 2.57 18.83
N GLN A 218 8.01 3.52 19.27
CA GLN A 218 7.95 4.85 18.70
C GLN A 218 9.28 5.61 18.79
N GLU A 219 9.88 5.72 19.98
CA GLU A 219 11.13 6.45 20.20
C GLU A 219 12.29 5.93 19.34
N ALA A 220 12.44 4.60 19.27
CA ALA A 220 13.45 3.99 18.44
C ALA A 220 13.14 4.13 16.93
N GLY A 221 11.86 4.20 16.54
CA GLY A 221 11.42 4.53 15.19
C GLY A 221 11.80 5.96 14.79
N GLU A 222 11.65 6.94 15.68
CA GLU A 222 12.12 8.32 15.45
C GLU A 222 13.65 8.40 15.30
N ALA A 223 14.39 7.61 16.10
CA ALA A 223 15.85 7.52 15.93
C ALA A 223 16.25 6.93 14.57
N MET A 224 15.44 6.04 14.00
CA MET A 224 15.64 5.51 12.65
C MET A 224 15.45 6.59 11.58
N LEU A 225 14.41 7.43 11.68
CA LEU A 225 14.20 8.58 10.78
C LEU A 225 15.39 9.55 10.83
N ARG A 226 15.78 9.97 12.04
CA ARG A 226 16.91 10.89 12.22
C ARG A 226 18.26 10.33 11.75
N GLY A 227 18.40 9.02 11.68
CA GLY A 227 19.62 8.33 11.23
C GLY A 227 19.67 8.07 9.73
N ALA A 228 18.64 8.38 8.95
CA ALA A 228 18.58 8.21 7.52
C ALA A 228 18.80 9.55 6.77
N ASP A 229 19.22 9.48 5.52
CA ASP A 229 19.27 10.67 4.64
C ASP A 229 17.91 11.02 4.09
N LEU A 230 17.10 10.01 3.81
CA LEU A 230 15.73 10.13 3.31
C LEU A 230 14.82 9.13 4.03
N ALA A 231 13.54 9.42 4.12
CA ALA A 231 12.56 8.51 4.67
C ALA A 231 11.28 8.46 3.81
N TYR A 232 10.62 7.31 3.85
CA TYR A 232 9.34 7.06 3.19
C TYR A 232 8.39 6.32 4.12
N GLY A 233 7.13 6.69 4.14
CA GLY A 233 6.12 5.94 4.86
C GLY A 233 4.84 6.69 5.18
N GLY A 234 3.94 6.02 5.91
CA GLY A 234 2.62 6.53 6.26
C GLY A 234 2.20 6.28 7.71
N ASP A 235 3.13 5.84 8.58
CA ASP A 235 2.82 5.60 9.97
C ASP A 235 2.74 6.90 10.80
N ASP A 236 2.27 6.79 12.04
CA ASP A 236 2.09 7.95 12.94
C ASP A 236 3.41 8.66 13.29
N ILE A 237 4.56 8.00 13.12
CA ILE A 237 5.88 8.61 13.35
C ILE A 237 6.17 9.56 12.20
N VAL A 238 6.05 9.08 10.96
CA VAL A 238 6.30 9.86 9.74
C VAL A 238 5.37 11.08 9.66
N ARG A 239 4.11 10.91 10.01
CA ARG A 239 3.11 12.00 9.98
C ARG A 239 3.42 13.21 10.87
N ARG A 240 4.36 13.10 11.81
CA ARG A 240 4.78 14.22 12.68
C ARG A 240 5.79 15.16 12.05
N PHE A 241 6.34 14.78 10.87
CA PHE A 241 7.36 15.55 10.18
C PHE A 241 6.78 16.13 8.87
N ASP A 242 5.73 16.96 9.02
CA ASP A 242 4.90 17.43 7.90
C ASP A 242 5.66 18.28 6.87
N ASP A 243 6.67 19.02 7.29
CA ASP A 243 7.38 19.99 6.43
C ASP A 243 8.83 19.57 6.12
N ASP A 244 9.21 18.33 6.44
CA ASP A 244 10.58 17.88 6.21
C ASP A 244 10.76 17.37 4.76
N PRO A 245 11.54 18.07 3.90
CA PRO A 245 11.74 17.70 2.49
C PRO A 245 12.55 16.41 2.30
N THR A 246 13.08 15.84 3.38
CA THR A 246 13.77 14.55 3.39
C THR A 246 12.82 13.38 3.67
N ILE A 247 11.55 13.67 3.89
CA ILE A 247 10.52 12.67 4.21
C ILE A 247 9.41 12.70 3.14
N LEU A 248 9.26 11.60 2.42
CA LEU A 248 8.13 11.36 1.53
C LEU A 248 7.02 10.65 2.29
N ARG A 249 5.91 11.34 2.50
CA ARG A 249 4.75 10.76 3.18
C ARG A 249 3.85 10.05 2.18
N GLN A 250 3.37 8.90 2.58
CA GLN A 250 2.30 8.22 1.87
C GLN A 250 0.98 8.98 2.10
N GLN A 251 0.37 9.45 1.02
CA GLN A 251 -0.89 10.19 1.07
C GLN A 251 -2.10 9.24 1.24
N PRO A 252 -3.22 9.73 1.81
CA PRO A 252 -4.49 9.01 1.77
C PRO A 252 -4.95 8.77 0.34
N GLY A 253 -5.66 7.66 0.10
CA GLY A 253 -6.16 7.33 -1.23
C GLY A 253 -7.32 8.21 -1.65
N ARG A 254 -8.47 8.08 -0.97
CA ARG A 254 -9.70 8.82 -1.26
C ARG A 254 -10.08 8.78 -2.73
N SER A 255 -9.79 7.66 -3.40
CA SER A 255 -10.02 7.53 -4.84
C SER A 255 -11.49 7.67 -5.19
N LYS A 256 -11.79 8.29 -6.31
CA LYS A 256 -13.14 8.69 -6.70
C LYS A 256 -13.46 8.28 -8.12
N ILE A 257 -14.75 8.20 -8.41
CA ILE A 257 -15.27 8.04 -9.78
C ILE A 257 -16.23 9.20 -10.05
N LEU A 258 -16.07 9.85 -11.20
CA LEU A 258 -16.98 10.85 -11.73
C LEU A 258 -17.75 10.29 -12.94
N LEU A 259 -19.05 10.41 -12.91
CA LEU A 259 -19.96 10.03 -14.00
C LEU A 259 -20.68 11.29 -14.50
N THR A 260 -20.36 11.76 -15.72
CA THR A 260 -21.01 12.96 -16.28
C THR A 260 -22.32 12.61 -17.02
N ALA A 261 -23.21 13.59 -17.14
CA ALA A 261 -24.44 13.47 -17.89
C ALA A 261 -24.13 13.13 -19.37
N GLY A 262 -24.97 12.31 -19.98
CA GLY A 262 -24.75 11.82 -21.34
C GLY A 262 -24.00 10.49 -21.41
N THR A 263 -23.35 10.07 -20.36
CA THR A 263 -22.72 8.76 -20.27
C THR A 263 -23.71 7.71 -19.71
N ASP A 264 -23.79 6.55 -20.36
CA ASP A 264 -24.56 5.44 -19.83
C ASP A 264 -23.77 4.72 -18.73
N TRP A 265 -23.92 5.14 -17.49
CA TRP A 265 -23.21 4.59 -16.34
C TRP A 265 -23.41 3.08 -16.17
N ARG A 266 -24.51 2.51 -16.71
CA ARG A 266 -24.80 1.06 -16.62
C ARG A 266 -23.74 0.24 -17.33
N ARG A 267 -23.16 0.76 -18.41
CA ARG A 267 -22.03 0.13 -19.11
C ARG A 267 -20.75 0.09 -18.29
N HIS A 268 -20.66 0.95 -17.27
CA HIS A 268 -19.50 1.07 -16.38
C HIS A 268 -19.76 0.46 -14.99
N LEU A 269 -20.94 -0.13 -14.74
CA LEU A 269 -21.28 -0.65 -13.41
C LEU A 269 -20.28 -1.69 -12.90
N ASP A 270 -19.83 -2.62 -13.75
CA ASP A 270 -18.87 -3.63 -13.36
C ASP A 270 -17.50 -3.00 -12.98
N MET A 271 -17.07 -1.99 -13.71
CA MET A 271 -15.85 -1.21 -13.39
C MET A 271 -16.01 -0.47 -12.05
N ILE A 272 -17.18 0.13 -11.77
CA ILE A 272 -17.41 0.84 -10.52
C ILE A 272 -17.43 -0.15 -9.34
N VAL A 273 -18.14 -1.27 -9.47
CA VAL A 273 -18.18 -2.34 -8.44
C VAL A 273 -16.78 -2.88 -8.16
N ASP A 274 -15.99 -3.15 -9.20
CA ASP A 274 -14.62 -3.61 -9.08
C ASP A 274 -13.71 -2.56 -8.42
N SER A 275 -13.85 -1.29 -8.78
CA SER A 275 -13.12 -0.19 -8.15
C SER A 275 -13.38 -0.07 -6.65
N VAL A 276 -14.60 -0.34 -6.20
CA VAL A 276 -14.97 -0.31 -4.77
C VAL A 276 -14.50 -1.58 -4.05
N GLY A 277 -14.69 -2.75 -4.67
CA GLY A 277 -14.52 -4.06 -4.02
C GLY A 277 -13.15 -4.70 -4.20
N HIS A 278 -12.30 -4.20 -5.09
CA HIS A 278 -10.99 -4.79 -5.40
C HIS A 278 -10.16 -5.01 -4.14
N HIS A 279 -9.57 -6.19 -4.01
CA HIS A 279 -8.77 -6.59 -2.83
C HIS A 279 -9.49 -6.37 -1.49
N GLY A 280 -10.82 -6.54 -1.46
CA GLY A 280 -11.63 -6.35 -0.26
C GLY A 280 -11.86 -4.90 0.12
N GLY A 281 -11.68 -3.95 -0.82
CA GLY A 281 -11.90 -2.52 -0.58
C GLY A 281 -10.92 -1.89 0.41
N THR A 282 -9.72 -2.46 0.58
CA THR A 282 -8.77 -2.05 1.63
C THR A 282 -7.59 -1.23 1.11
N GLY A 283 -7.47 -1.05 -0.20
CA GLY A 283 -6.38 -0.33 -0.84
C GLY A 283 -6.67 1.16 -1.01
N CYS A 284 -5.64 2.00 -1.00
CA CYS A 284 -5.74 3.44 -1.26
C CYS A 284 -6.29 3.78 -2.66
N VAL A 285 -6.19 2.85 -3.60
CA VAL A 285 -6.73 2.98 -4.96
C VAL A 285 -8.21 2.58 -5.07
N ASN A 286 -8.83 2.03 -4.01
CA ASN A 286 -10.25 1.70 -4.05
C ASN A 286 -11.09 2.97 -4.08
N ALA A 287 -12.13 2.96 -4.93
CA ALA A 287 -13.06 4.07 -4.99
C ALA A 287 -13.89 4.16 -3.70
N THR A 288 -13.77 5.28 -2.99
CA THR A 288 -14.51 5.58 -1.76
C THR A 288 -15.69 6.49 -2.01
N ALA A 289 -15.72 7.17 -3.16
CA ALA A 289 -16.84 8.01 -3.56
C ALA A 289 -17.14 7.88 -5.07
N VAL A 290 -18.42 7.97 -5.41
CA VAL A 290 -18.92 8.07 -6.78
C VAL A 290 -19.74 9.33 -6.90
N LEU A 291 -19.29 10.29 -7.73
CA LEU A 291 -19.96 11.54 -7.99
C LEU A 291 -20.71 11.42 -9.31
N VAL A 292 -21.99 11.76 -9.31
CA VAL A 292 -22.90 11.56 -10.44
C VAL A 292 -23.51 12.89 -10.87
N GLU A 293 -23.32 13.27 -12.13
CA GLU A 293 -24.03 14.42 -12.70
C GLU A 293 -25.50 14.04 -12.92
N GLY A 294 -26.36 14.53 -12.03
CA GLY A 294 -27.78 14.23 -11.98
C GLY A 294 -28.20 13.43 -10.74
N ASP A 295 -29.16 12.52 -10.89
CA ASP A 295 -29.66 11.71 -9.78
C ASP A 295 -28.73 10.54 -9.43
N PRO A 296 -28.12 10.53 -8.24
CA PRO A 296 -27.22 9.46 -7.81
C PRO A 296 -27.95 8.17 -7.37
N ALA A 297 -29.26 8.23 -7.11
CA ALA A 297 -30.02 7.13 -6.53
C ALA A 297 -29.97 5.83 -7.37
N PRO A 298 -30.13 5.85 -8.70
CA PRO A 298 -30.06 4.62 -9.51
C PRO A 298 -28.66 3.95 -9.49
N VAL A 299 -27.59 4.76 -9.40
CA VAL A 299 -26.21 4.25 -9.28
C VAL A 299 -26.01 3.60 -7.92
N ALA A 300 -26.43 4.27 -6.84
CA ALA A 300 -26.32 3.76 -5.48
C ALA A 300 -27.11 2.45 -5.29
N GLU A 301 -28.32 2.36 -5.85
CA GLU A 301 -29.13 1.15 -5.81
C GLU A 301 -28.45 -0.02 -6.53
N ALA A 302 -27.94 0.21 -7.74
CA ALA A 302 -27.29 -0.83 -8.52
C ALA A 302 -25.99 -1.32 -7.85
N LEU A 303 -25.21 -0.43 -7.26
CA LEU A 303 -24.02 -0.78 -6.47
C LEU A 303 -24.40 -1.63 -5.24
N ALA A 304 -25.44 -1.22 -4.51
CA ALA A 304 -25.92 -1.95 -3.34
C ALA A 304 -26.36 -3.37 -3.71
N GLN A 305 -27.11 -3.54 -4.81
CA GLN A 305 -27.55 -4.86 -5.29
C GLN A 305 -26.36 -5.78 -5.62
N ARG A 306 -25.34 -5.25 -6.29
CA ARG A 306 -24.15 -6.03 -6.67
C ARG A 306 -23.28 -6.38 -5.45
N LEU A 307 -23.00 -5.43 -4.59
CA LEU A 307 -22.15 -5.62 -3.41
C LEU A 307 -22.81 -6.46 -2.32
N ALA A 308 -24.14 -6.47 -2.20
CA ALA A 308 -24.87 -7.30 -1.24
C ALA A 308 -24.67 -8.80 -1.44
N THR A 309 -24.31 -9.25 -2.65
CA THR A 309 -24.14 -10.66 -2.99
C THR A 309 -22.82 -11.27 -2.50
N LEU A 310 -21.87 -10.43 -2.03
CA LEU A 310 -20.56 -10.90 -1.58
C LEU A 310 -20.67 -11.73 -0.30
N PRO A 311 -20.02 -12.94 -0.24
CA PRO A 311 -20.18 -13.84 0.88
C PRO A 311 -19.37 -13.42 2.11
N SER A 312 -19.89 -13.74 3.30
CA SER A 312 -19.16 -13.62 4.56
C SER A 312 -18.41 -14.92 4.84
N LEU A 313 -17.09 -14.90 4.61
CA LEU A 313 -16.21 -16.06 4.75
C LEU A 313 -14.96 -15.70 5.56
N PRO A 314 -14.32 -16.65 6.24
CA PRO A 314 -13.04 -16.42 6.90
C PRO A 314 -11.95 -16.08 5.85
N PRO A 315 -10.91 -15.29 6.19
CA PRO A 315 -10.00 -14.74 5.21
C PRO A 315 -9.17 -15.79 4.47
N GLU A 316 -8.96 -16.96 5.08
CA GLU A 316 -8.25 -18.10 4.47
C GLU A 316 -9.12 -18.95 3.53
N ASP A 317 -10.41 -18.68 3.41
CA ASP A 317 -11.27 -19.38 2.45
C ASP A 317 -10.95 -18.92 1.03
N GLU A 318 -10.86 -19.86 0.08
CA GLU A 318 -10.53 -19.59 -1.32
C GLU A 318 -11.55 -18.66 -2.03
N LYS A 319 -12.77 -18.61 -1.51
CA LYS A 319 -13.87 -17.79 -2.03
C LYS A 319 -14.01 -16.47 -1.26
N ALA A 320 -13.19 -16.23 -0.24
CA ALA A 320 -13.23 -14.97 0.50
C ALA A 320 -12.85 -13.81 -0.40
N VAL A 321 -13.63 -12.73 -0.32
CA VAL A 321 -13.41 -11.48 -1.07
C VAL A 321 -13.53 -10.25 -0.18
N LEU A 322 -14.03 -10.41 1.06
CA LEU A 322 -14.22 -9.34 2.03
C LEU A 322 -13.18 -9.41 3.15
N PRO A 323 -12.77 -8.27 3.72
CA PRO A 323 -11.81 -8.24 4.81
C PRO A 323 -12.46 -8.68 6.13
N VAL A 324 -11.62 -9.24 6.99
CA VAL A 324 -11.99 -9.68 8.34
C VAL A 324 -11.20 -8.89 9.38
N GLN A 325 -11.85 -8.52 10.47
CA GLN A 325 -11.19 -7.95 11.64
C GLN A 325 -11.62 -8.69 12.90
N ALA A 326 -10.89 -8.53 14.01
CA ALA A 326 -11.41 -8.98 15.29
C ALA A 326 -12.72 -8.26 15.62
N VAL A 327 -13.65 -8.93 16.31
CA VAL A 327 -15.01 -8.43 16.57
C VAL A 327 -15.01 -7.03 17.21
N ALA A 328 -14.14 -6.78 18.20
CA ALA A 328 -14.17 -5.49 18.92
C ALA A 328 -13.79 -4.29 18.02
N PRO A 329 -12.68 -4.28 17.26
CA PRO A 329 -12.38 -3.22 16.28
C PRO A 329 -13.41 -3.16 15.15
N ALA A 330 -13.95 -4.29 14.66
CA ALA A 330 -15.01 -4.30 13.65
C ALA A 330 -16.25 -3.55 14.13
N ARG A 331 -16.73 -3.84 15.35
CA ARG A 331 -17.87 -3.13 15.97
C ARG A 331 -17.56 -1.65 16.28
N ALA A 332 -16.31 -1.31 16.59
CA ALA A 332 -15.92 0.09 16.76
C ALA A 332 -15.99 0.85 15.42
N LEU A 333 -15.52 0.23 14.34
CA LEU A 333 -15.62 0.77 12.99
C LEU A 333 -17.08 0.91 12.55
N GLU A 334 -17.92 -0.09 12.82
CA GLU A 334 -19.36 -0.03 12.52
C GLU A 334 -20.03 1.17 13.20
N ARG A 335 -19.78 1.39 14.50
CA ARG A 335 -20.32 2.56 15.20
C ARG A 335 -19.83 3.87 14.59
N TYR A 336 -18.57 3.95 14.23
CA TYR A 336 -17.99 5.13 13.57
C TYR A 336 -18.70 5.42 12.23
N VAL A 337 -18.88 4.42 11.39
CA VAL A 337 -19.52 4.57 10.08
C VAL A 337 -20.99 4.95 10.23
N LEU A 338 -21.74 4.25 11.07
CA LEU A 338 -23.17 4.56 11.29
C LEU A 338 -23.39 5.96 11.86
N SER A 339 -22.48 6.45 12.71
CA SER A 339 -22.50 7.83 13.18
C SER A 339 -22.27 8.85 12.07
N ASN A 340 -21.29 8.61 11.18
CA ASN A 340 -21.01 9.48 10.03
C ASN A 340 -22.09 9.37 8.94
N ALA A 341 -22.79 8.25 8.85
CA ALA A 341 -23.90 8.04 7.92
C ALA A 341 -25.23 8.64 8.41
N SER A 342 -25.24 9.27 9.59
CA SER A 342 -26.45 9.95 10.08
C SER A 342 -26.88 11.05 9.09
N GLY A 343 -28.14 11.03 8.70
CA GLY A 343 -28.70 11.96 7.71
C GLY A 343 -28.44 11.59 6.25
N THR A 344 -27.76 10.47 5.96
CA THR A 344 -27.61 9.95 4.60
C THR A 344 -28.67 8.90 4.28
N ARG A 345 -28.88 8.60 3.00
CA ARG A 345 -29.71 7.48 2.58
C ARG A 345 -28.86 6.21 2.47
N ALA A 346 -29.05 5.26 3.38
CA ALA A 346 -28.38 3.97 3.29
C ALA A 346 -29.09 3.05 2.28
N TRP A 347 -28.36 2.61 1.27
CA TRP A 347 -28.81 1.60 0.31
C TRP A 347 -28.34 0.18 0.71
N LEU A 348 -27.20 0.11 1.42
CA LEU A 348 -26.66 -1.13 1.97
C LEU A 348 -25.91 -0.83 3.28
N GLY A 349 -26.08 -1.70 4.28
CA GLY A 349 -25.33 -1.63 5.54
C GLY A 349 -25.85 -0.62 6.56
N GLY A 350 -27.00 0.03 6.34
CA GLY A 350 -27.56 1.07 7.23
C GLY A 350 -27.99 0.58 8.62
N SER A 351 -28.25 -0.72 8.79
CA SER A 351 -28.61 -1.34 10.09
C SER A 351 -27.45 -2.08 10.74
N GLY A 352 -26.26 -2.07 10.12
CA GLY A 352 -25.07 -2.79 10.52
C GLY A 352 -24.46 -3.56 9.36
N PHE A 353 -23.14 -3.77 9.43
CA PHE A 353 -22.39 -4.45 8.37
C PHE A 353 -21.29 -5.42 8.90
N VAL A 354 -21.24 -5.63 10.20
CA VAL A 354 -20.33 -6.58 10.85
C VAL A 354 -21.01 -7.94 10.98
N ASP A 355 -20.43 -8.95 10.33
CA ASP A 355 -20.92 -10.34 10.35
C ASP A 355 -19.92 -11.25 11.07
N GLU A 356 -20.27 -11.66 12.30
CA GLU A 356 -19.37 -12.41 13.18
C GLU A 356 -19.25 -13.88 12.73
N LEU A 357 -18.00 -14.36 12.62
CA LEU A 357 -17.69 -15.72 12.17
C LEU A 357 -17.78 -16.77 13.31
N GLY A 358 -17.93 -16.32 14.56
CA GLY A 358 -18.03 -17.21 15.71
C GLY A 358 -16.69 -17.69 16.29
N ASP A 359 -15.56 -17.35 15.66
CA ASP A 359 -14.20 -17.67 16.11
C ASP A 359 -13.46 -16.48 16.73
N GLY A 360 -14.12 -15.35 16.89
CA GLY A 360 -13.52 -14.06 17.32
C GLY A 360 -13.23 -13.11 16.18
N GLY A 361 -13.31 -13.55 14.93
CA GLY A 361 -13.25 -12.74 13.73
C GLY A 361 -14.64 -12.28 13.26
N ALA A 362 -14.66 -11.20 12.51
CA ALA A 362 -15.87 -10.66 11.88
C ALA A 362 -15.57 -10.11 10.49
N VAL A 363 -16.40 -10.45 9.51
CA VAL A 363 -16.37 -9.94 8.16
C VAL A 363 -16.93 -8.51 8.15
N LEU A 364 -16.27 -7.61 7.48
CA LEU A 364 -16.77 -6.28 7.18
C LEU A 364 -17.52 -6.31 5.83
N ARG A 365 -18.84 -6.35 5.89
CA ARG A 365 -19.68 -6.36 4.69
C ARG A 365 -19.72 -4.98 4.03
N PRO A 366 -19.91 -4.90 2.71
CA PRO A 366 -19.97 -3.63 2.01
C PRO A 366 -21.06 -2.69 2.52
N THR A 367 -20.80 -1.39 2.41
CA THR A 367 -21.80 -0.35 2.66
C THR A 367 -21.91 0.62 1.48
N VAL A 368 -23.13 1.04 1.19
CA VAL A 368 -23.45 2.04 0.15
C VAL A 368 -24.36 3.10 0.75
N HIS A 369 -23.87 4.32 0.81
CA HIS A 369 -24.59 5.47 1.35
C HIS A 369 -24.66 6.58 0.30
N GLN A 370 -25.85 7.14 0.14
CA GLN A 370 -26.07 8.32 -0.69
C GLN A 370 -26.09 9.56 0.20
N VAL A 371 -25.32 10.57 -0.17
CA VAL A 371 -25.30 11.90 0.43
C VAL A 371 -26.01 12.92 -0.49
N ASP A 372 -26.45 14.03 0.08
CA ASP A 372 -27.24 15.03 -0.66
C ASP A 372 -26.37 16.07 -1.39
N ARG A 373 -25.07 16.11 -1.12
CA ARG A 373 -24.13 17.10 -1.67
C ARG A 373 -22.76 16.49 -1.95
N SER A 374 -22.11 16.95 -3.01
CA SER A 374 -20.77 16.52 -3.42
C SER A 374 -19.64 16.93 -2.44
N ASP A 375 -19.84 18.02 -1.71
CA ASP A 375 -18.92 18.54 -0.68
C ASP A 375 -19.21 18.01 0.73
N ALA A 376 -20.09 17.00 0.86
CA ALA A 376 -20.35 16.36 2.13
C ALA A 376 -19.07 15.75 2.72
N PRO A 377 -18.78 15.92 4.04
CA PRO A 377 -17.55 15.41 4.65
C PRO A 377 -17.31 13.92 4.42
N GLN A 378 -18.37 13.15 4.24
CA GLN A 378 -18.33 11.72 3.98
C GLN A 378 -17.60 11.37 2.68
N VAL A 379 -17.67 12.22 1.64
CA VAL A 379 -17.00 12.02 0.34
C VAL A 379 -15.48 11.88 0.49
N GLY A 380 -14.90 12.49 1.54
CA GLY A 380 -13.48 12.40 1.88
C GLY A 380 -13.11 11.27 2.85
N ILE A 381 -14.04 10.40 3.26
CA ILE A 381 -13.78 9.32 4.21
C ILE A 381 -13.29 8.06 3.49
N GLU A 382 -12.08 7.63 3.82
CA GLU A 382 -11.50 6.36 3.38
C GLU A 382 -11.55 5.34 4.53
N LEU A 383 -11.99 4.12 4.24
CA LEU A 383 -12.20 3.06 5.22
C LEU A 383 -11.59 1.74 4.76
N PRO A 384 -11.14 0.86 5.68
CA PRO A 384 -10.44 -0.38 5.33
C PRO A 384 -11.40 -1.53 4.99
N TYR A 385 -12.44 -1.25 4.21
CA TYR A 385 -13.40 -2.23 3.68
C TYR A 385 -14.21 -1.58 2.56
N PRO A 386 -14.99 -2.33 1.75
CA PRO A 386 -15.77 -1.76 0.66
C PRO A 386 -16.88 -0.83 1.19
N CYS A 387 -16.57 0.47 1.28
CA CYS A 387 -17.51 1.52 1.68
C CYS A 387 -17.51 2.59 0.61
N VAL A 388 -18.69 2.92 0.06
CA VAL A 388 -18.82 3.92 -0.98
C VAL A 388 -19.89 4.95 -0.66
N TRP A 389 -19.51 6.22 -0.81
CA TRP A 389 -20.38 7.39 -0.72
C TRP A 389 -20.79 7.83 -2.11
N VAL A 390 -22.08 7.83 -2.42
CA VAL A 390 -22.60 8.24 -3.73
C VAL A 390 -23.22 9.63 -3.58
N ALA A 391 -22.73 10.60 -4.34
CA ALA A 391 -23.09 12.00 -4.24
C ALA A 391 -23.61 12.53 -5.58
N PRO A 392 -24.57 13.47 -5.58
CA PRO A 392 -24.83 14.27 -6.78
C PRO A 392 -23.66 15.20 -7.04
N TRP A 393 -23.42 15.51 -8.29
CA TRP A 393 -22.42 16.51 -8.71
C TRP A 393 -23.00 17.33 -9.86
N THR A 394 -22.62 18.58 -9.94
CA THR A 394 -23.02 19.49 -11.02
C THR A 394 -21.83 20.22 -11.59
N ARG A 395 -21.90 20.63 -12.84
CA ARG A 395 -20.86 21.42 -13.50
C ARG A 395 -20.57 22.76 -12.81
N ALA A 396 -21.59 23.33 -12.16
CA ALA A 396 -21.43 24.59 -11.42
C ALA A 396 -20.51 24.46 -10.18
N GLU A 397 -20.37 23.27 -9.63
CA GLU A 397 -19.45 22.99 -8.51
C GLU A 397 -18.00 22.85 -8.98
N GLY A 398 -17.77 22.68 -10.28
CA GLY A 398 -16.45 22.51 -10.86
C GLY A 398 -15.74 21.27 -10.31
N ILE A 399 -14.41 21.36 -10.21
CA ILE A 399 -13.55 20.26 -9.78
C ILE A 399 -13.39 20.17 -8.25
N ALA A 400 -13.88 21.15 -7.48
CA ALA A 400 -13.64 21.22 -6.02
C ALA A 400 -14.01 19.92 -5.25
N PRO A 401 -15.09 19.18 -5.55
CA PRO A 401 -15.38 17.91 -4.87
C PRO A 401 -14.48 16.74 -5.30
N LEU A 402 -13.67 16.92 -6.34
CA LEU A 402 -12.85 15.88 -6.96
C LEU A 402 -11.38 15.92 -6.51
N VAL A 403 -10.99 16.99 -5.83
CA VAL A 403 -9.60 17.21 -5.35
C VAL A 403 -9.21 16.27 -4.21
N ASP A 404 -7.94 16.28 -3.81
CA ASP A 404 -7.36 15.43 -2.76
C ASP A 404 -7.66 13.94 -3.02
N THR A 405 -7.35 13.48 -4.21
CA THR A 405 -7.70 12.16 -4.73
C THR A 405 -6.48 11.48 -5.33
N LEU A 406 -6.17 10.26 -4.86
CA LEU A 406 -5.06 9.49 -5.42
C LEU A 406 -5.34 9.03 -6.84
N VAL A 407 -6.54 8.50 -7.09
CA VAL A 407 -6.99 8.09 -8.42
C VAL A 407 -8.40 8.62 -8.66
N LEU A 408 -8.56 9.39 -9.72
CA LEU A 408 -9.86 9.80 -10.23
C LEU A 408 -10.13 9.09 -11.56
N THR A 409 -11.17 8.25 -11.61
CA THR A 409 -11.70 7.78 -12.89
C THR A 409 -12.85 8.69 -13.33
N ALA A 410 -12.67 9.41 -14.44
CA ALA A 410 -13.67 10.29 -15.00
C ALA A 410 -14.29 9.68 -16.27
N VAL A 411 -15.57 9.32 -16.19
CA VAL A 411 -16.37 8.88 -17.34
C VAL A 411 -17.03 10.12 -17.94
N THR A 412 -16.33 10.76 -18.86
CA THR A 412 -16.71 12.04 -19.46
C THR A 412 -16.19 12.16 -20.90
N GLU A 413 -16.89 12.94 -21.74
CA GLU A 413 -16.44 13.34 -23.06
C GLU A 413 -16.13 14.85 -23.10
N ASP A 414 -16.16 15.55 -21.95
CA ASP A 414 -15.94 16.98 -21.85
C ASP A 414 -14.44 17.29 -21.73
N GLU A 415 -13.83 17.70 -22.84
CA GLU A 415 -12.39 18.04 -22.92
C GLU A 415 -12.00 19.21 -21.97
N GLN A 416 -12.88 20.20 -21.78
CA GLN A 416 -12.57 21.32 -20.87
C GLN A 416 -12.52 20.87 -19.42
N LEU A 417 -13.40 19.94 -19.02
CA LEU A 417 -13.35 19.33 -17.70
C LEU A 417 -12.09 18.49 -17.56
N VAL A 418 -11.71 17.71 -18.58
CA VAL A 418 -10.49 16.90 -18.57
C VAL A 418 -9.25 17.80 -18.40
N ASP A 419 -9.15 18.90 -19.13
CA ASP A 419 -8.04 19.85 -18.99
C ASP A 419 -7.94 20.39 -17.55
N ALA A 420 -9.07 20.79 -16.96
CA ALA A 420 -9.11 21.27 -15.58
C ALA A 420 -8.70 20.19 -14.57
N LEU A 421 -9.06 18.92 -14.81
CA LEU A 421 -8.68 17.79 -13.94
C LEU A 421 -7.19 17.44 -14.07
N VAL A 422 -6.61 17.58 -15.27
CA VAL A 422 -5.16 17.36 -15.50
C VAL A 422 -4.33 18.44 -14.81
N ASP A 423 -4.82 19.69 -14.83
CA ASP A 423 -4.11 20.83 -14.22
C ASP A 423 -4.22 20.86 -12.68
N GLU A 424 -5.08 20.03 -12.07
CA GLU A 424 -5.27 20.00 -10.62
C GLU A 424 -4.18 19.17 -9.92
N PRO A 425 -3.27 19.80 -9.16
CA PRO A 425 -2.11 19.10 -8.59
C PRO A 425 -2.44 18.11 -7.46
N THR A 426 -3.64 18.17 -6.89
CA THR A 426 -4.07 17.26 -5.81
C THR A 426 -4.77 16.00 -6.31
N ILE A 427 -4.91 15.86 -7.63
CA ILE A 427 -5.30 14.62 -8.29
C ILE A 427 -4.03 13.86 -8.69
N GLY A 428 -3.72 12.77 -8.00
CA GLY A 428 -2.49 12.01 -8.23
C GLY A 428 -2.46 11.29 -9.58
N ASN A 429 -3.59 10.68 -9.97
CA ASN A 429 -3.75 9.94 -11.23
C ASN A 429 -5.15 10.18 -11.80
N LEU A 430 -5.21 10.46 -13.10
CA LEU A 430 -6.48 10.65 -13.82
C LEU A 430 -6.65 9.53 -14.86
N TYR A 431 -7.74 8.77 -14.75
CA TYR A 431 -8.13 7.77 -15.73
C TYR A 431 -9.39 8.21 -16.47
N LEU A 432 -9.39 8.15 -17.79
CA LEU A 432 -10.51 8.58 -18.61
C LEU A 432 -11.28 7.38 -19.15
N GLY A 433 -12.60 7.39 -19.00
CA GLY A 433 -13.48 6.33 -19.49
C GLY A 433 -13.63 5.14 -18.52
N GLY A 434 -13.66 3.92 -19.04
CA GLY A 434 -14.01 2.70 -18.29
C GLY A 434 -12.86 2.01 -17.57
N HIS A 435 -11.88 2.73 -17.07
CA HIS A 435 -10.74 2.15 -16.34
C HIS A 435 -11.03 2.10 -14.83
N PRO A 436 -10.89 0.92 -14.17
CA PRO A 436 -11.07 0.83 -12.73
C PRO A 436 -9.97 1.60 -11.99
N THR A 437 -10.28 2.17 -10.83
CA THR A 437 -9.35 3.01 -10.06
C THR A 437 -8.09 2.28 -9.59
N HIS A 438 -8.14 0.95 -9.52
CA HIS A 438 -6.99 0.11 -9.15
C HIS A 438 -6.13 -0.32 -10.36
N TRP A 439 -6.48 0.10 -11.58
CA TRP A 439 -5.67 -0.21 -12.75
C TRP A 439 -4.25 0.35 -12.57
N THR A 440 -3.26 -0.48 -12.85
CA THR A 440 -1.84 -0.08 -12.77
C THR A 440 -1.01 -0.93 -13.71
N ASP A 441 0.08 -0.38 -14.20
CA ASP A 441 1.08 -1.10 -14.97
C ASP A 441 2.50 -0.75 -14.47
N ILE A 442 3.48 -1.53 -14.90
CA ILE A 442 4.90 -1.23 -14.63
C ILE A 442 5.22 0.12 -15.26
N GLY A 443 5.79 1.02 -14.46
CA GLY A 443 6.14 2.35 -14.93
C GLY A 443 5.05 3.40 -14.80
N MET A 444 3.87 3.03 -14.31
CA MET A 444 2.88 4.03 -13.90
C MET A 444 3.15 4.48 -12.46
N PRO A 445 3.10 5.77 -12.18
CA PRO A 445 3.25 6.28 -10.82
C PRO A 445 2.07 5.81 -9.96
N HIS A 446 2.30 5.63 -8.67
CA HIS A 446 1.23 5.42 -7.68
C HIS A 446 0.79 6.78 -7.10
N ASP A 447 1.58 7.35 -6.20
CA ASP A 447 1.47 8.71 -5.67
C ASP A 447 2.74 9.52 -6.05
N GLY A 448 3.09 9.48 -7.33
CA GLY A 448 4.36 9.92 -7.89
C GLY A 448 5.35 8.75 -8.02
N TYR A 449 6.51 9.04 -8.62
CA TYR A 449 7.62 8.10 -8.69
C TYR A 449 8.50 8.21 -7.44
N LEU A 450 8.67 7.12 -6.69
CA LEU A 450 9.59 7.11 -5.56
C LEU A 450 11.00 7.53 -5.98
N SER A 451 11.43 7.19 -7.18
CA SER A 451 12.73 7.55 -7.74
C SER A 451 12.90 9.06 -7.97
N ASP A 452 11.86 9.85 -8.20
CA ASP A 452 11.94 11.31 -8.23
C ASP A 452 12.33 11.89 -6.87
N PHE A 453 11.77 11.33 -5.81
CA PHE A 453 12.14 11.72 -4.45
C PHE A 453 13.57 11.29 -4.09
N LEU A 454 14.00 10.12 -4.54
CA LEU A 454 15.30 9.53 -4.18
C LEU A 454 16.47 10.15 -4.94
N MET A 455 16.23 10.70 -6.13
CA MET A 455 17.27 11.11 -7.05
C MET A 455 17.25 12.62 -7.31
N ARG A 456 18.34 13.11 -7.87
CA ARG A 456 18.49 14.50 -8.37
C ARG A 456 19.40 14.54 -9.58
N THR A 457 19.35 15.60 -10.34
CA THR A 457 20.32 15.87 -11.42
C THR A 457 21.48 16.73 -10.91
N LYS A 458 22.69 16.42 -11.38
CA LYS A 458 23.89 17.27 -11.25
C LYS A 458 24.50 17.49 -12.60
N THR A 459 24.87 18.72 -12.94
CA THR A 459 25.71 18.97 -14.13
C THR A 459 27.13 18.44 -13.88
N VAL A 460 27.60 17.64 -14.82
CA VAL A 460 28.99 17.16 -14.85
C VAL A 460 29.58 17.52 -16.20
N ILE A 461 30.74 18.15 -16.15
CA ILE A 461 31.63 18.39 -17.29
C ILE A 461 33.01 17.89 -16.95
N ARG A 462 33.66 17.26 -17.90
CA ARG A 462 35.03 16.75 -17.70
C ARG A 462 35.85 16.92 -18.97
N ASP A 463 37.12 17.12 -18.81
CA ASP A 463 38.11 17.21 -19.89
C ASP A 463 38.38 15.83 -20.52
#